data_5059bff22a0d1f5c45b67cf8f29840cd
#
_entry.id   5059bff22a0d1f5c45b67cf8f29840cd
#
_cell.length_a   1.000
_cell.length_b   1.000
_cell.length_c   1.000
_cell.angle_alpha   90.00
_cell.angle_beta   90.00
_cell.angle_gamma   90.00
#
_symmetry.space_group_name_H-M   'P 1'
#
loop_
_entity.id
_entity.type
_entity.pdbx_description
1 polymer ?
#
loop_
_entity_poly.entity_id
_entity_poly.type
_entity_poly.pdbx_seq_one_letter_code
_entity_poly.pdbx_strand_id
1 'polypeptide(L)'
;MDKNEMREVIAKRAAKELHDGDVVNLGIGIPTLIPNYLPEGVTVTLQTENGAMGMGPTPEEGKEDKNLINAGGGAITLLPGACTFDSATSFAIIRGGHVNVSFLGALQVDEKGNLANWIIPGKMAPGMGGAMDLVVGAKRVILTMEHTQKGAPKILKECTLPLTAAGQVNMIITEMGVMDITPEGIVLKELHPEFTVEDVQAATEAKLIIAPDLKPMDI
;
A
#
# COMPACT_ATOMS: atom_id res chain seq x y z
N MET A 1 -2.09 15.20 -14.98
CA MET A 1 -1.39 13.90 -14.79
C MET A 1 -2.25 12.78 -15.37
N ASP A 2 -1.69 11.93 -16.22
CA ASP A 2 -2.41 10.73 -16.68
C ASP A 2 -2.37 9.60 -15.63
N LYS A 3 -3.10 8.52 -15.91
CA LYS A 3 -3.22 7.42 -14.91
C LYS A 3 -1.91 6.70 -14.62
N ASN A 4 -1.03 6.58 -15.60
CA ASN A 4 0.27 5.91 -15.42
C ASN A 4 1.23 6.81 -14.65
N GLU A 5 1.25 8.10 -14.97
CA GLU A 5 2.00 9.12 -14.23
C GLU A 5 1.59 9.17 -12.75
N MET A 6 0.28 9.19 -12.45
CA MET A 6 -0.22 9.14 -11.06
C MET A 6 0.31 7.93 -10.31
N ARG A 7 0.25 6.74 -10.93
CA ARG A 7 0.71 5.49 -10.30
C ARG A 7 2.22 5.47 -10.08
N GLU A 8 2.98 6.05 -11.01
CA GLU A 8 4.42 6.18 -10.92
C GLU A 8 4.83 7.13 -9.79
N VAL A 9 4.19 8.30 -9.69
CA VAL A 9 4.38 9.26 -8.59
C VAL A 9 4.14 8.61 -7.24
N ILE A 10 3.01 7.91 -7.09
CA ILE A 10 2.69 7.21 -5.84
C ILE A 10 3.74 6.16 -5.49
N ALA A 11 4.14 5.34 -6.48
CA ALA A 11 5.12 4.26 -6.25
C ALA A 11 6.52 4.81 -5.91
N LYS A 12 6.99 5.84 -6.59
CA LYS A 12 8.26 6.53 -6.30
C LYS A 12 8.26 7.08 -4.88
N ARG A 13 7.19 7.81 -4.51
CA ARG A 13 7.11 8.36 -3.16
C ARG A 13 7.04 7.26 -2.09
N ALA A 14 6.27 6.20 -2.34
CA ALA A 14 6.13 5.08 -1.41
C ALA A 14 7.44 4.32 -1.20
N ALA A 15 8.28 4.18 -2.22
CA ALA A 15 9.60 3.54 -2.10
C ALA A 15 10.50 4.22 -1.08
N LYS A 16 10.34 5.52 -0.85
CA LYS A 16 11.12 6.31 0.13
C LYS A 16 10.74 6.03 1.59
N GLU A 17 9.65 5.30 1.83
CA GLU A 17 9.27 4.82 3.16
C GLU A 17 9.99 3.53 3.57
N LEU A 18 10.78 2.94 2.67
CA LEU A 18 11.49 1.69 2.88
C LEU A 18 12.92 1.93 3.35
N HIS A 19 13.36 1.08 4.27
CA HIS A 19 14.71 1.09 4.84
C HIS A 19 15.43 -0.20 4.47
N ASP A 20 16.76 -0.14 4.48
CA ASP A 20 17.58 -1.32 4.22
C ASP A 20 17.29 -2.43 5.23
N GLY A 21 17.08 -3.65 4.72
CA GLY A 21 16.74 -4.82 5.52
C GLY A 21 15.25 -5.00 5.84
N ASP A 22 14.36 -4.11 5.39
CA ASP A 22 12.93 -4.26 5.63
C ASP A 22 12.36 -5.53 4.98
N VAL A 23 11.47 -6.21 5.70
CA VAL A 23 10.58 -7.25 5.17
C VAL A 23 9.27 -6.58 4.77
N VAL A 24 8.92 -6.69 3.49
CA VAL A 24 7.85 -5.92 2.86
C VAL A 24 6.82 -6.84 2.21
N ASN A 25 5.55 -6.59 2.45
CA ASN A 25 4.46 -7.21 1.70
C ASN A 25 3.79 -6.16 0.81
N LEU A 26 3.54 -6.54 -0.44
CA LEU A 26 2.97 -5.67 -1.47
C LEU A 26 1.59 -6.17 -1.90
N GLY A 27 0.58 -5.35 -1.69
CA GLY A 27 -0.76 -5.55 -2.24
C GLY A 27 -0.77 -5.46 -3.77
N ILE A 28 -1.88 -5.86 -4.36
CA ILE A 28 -2.09 -5.87 -5.83
C ILE A 28 -2.21 -4.43 -6.34
N GLY A 29 -1.68 -4.17 -7.54
CA GLY A 29 -1.82 -2.90 -8.25
C GLY A 29 -0.66 -1.94 -8.02
N ILE A 30 -0.89 -0.71 -7.54
CA ILE A 30 0.17 0.29 -7.34
C ILE A 30 1.32 -0.23 -6.46
N PRO A 31 1.07 -0.95 -5.35
CA PRO A 31 2.15 -1.47 -4.52
C PRO A 31 3.19 -2.30 -5.27
N THR A 32 2.81 -3.06 -6.29
CA THR A 32 3.74 -3.89 -7.05
C THR A 32 4.77 -3.11 -7.89
N LEU A 33 4.58 -1.80 -8.04
CA LEU A 33 5.52 -0.93 -8.75
C LEU A 33 6.64 -0.42 -7.82
N ILE A 34 6.44 -0.41 -6.51
CA ILE A 34 7.34 0.18 -5.52
C ILE A 34 8.78 -0.35 -5.62
N PRO A 35 9.03 -1.66 -5.80
CA PRO A 35 10.40 -2.17 -5.87
C PRO A 35 11.23 -1.64 -7.04
N ASN A 36 10.60 -1.07 -8.06
CA ASN A 36 11.30 -0.47 -9.20
C ASN A 36 11.95 0.89 -8.87
N TYR A 37 11.63 1.47 -7.71
CA TYR A 37 12.03 2.82 -7.32
C TYR A 37 12.75 2.87 -5.97
N LEU A 38 13.29 1.75 -5.50
CA LEU A 38 14.04 1.72 -4.24
C LEU A 38 15.20 2.70 -4.27
N PRO A 39 15.43 3.45 -3.17
CA PRO A 39 16.59 4.31 -3.06
C PRO A 39 17.91 3.53 -3.20
N GLU A 40 18.96 4.22 -3.67
CA GLU A 40 20.29 3.61 -3.78
C GLU A 40 20.76 3.08 -2.40
N GLY A 41 21.26 1.86 -2.38
CA GLY A 41 21.76 1.21 -1.17
C GLY A 41 20.66 0.60 -0.29
N VAL A 42 19.39 0.73 -0.63
CA VAL A 42 18.28 0.09 0.09
C VAL A 42 17.96 -1.26 -0.54
N THR A 43 18.07 -2.32 0.23
CA THR A 43 17.68 -3.68 -0.14
C THR A 43 16.55 -4.14 0.77
N VAL A 44 15.47 -4.65 0.20
CA VAL A 44 14.33 -5.16 0.95
C VAL A 44 14.08 -6.63 0.64
N THR A 45 13.48 -7.34 1.58
CA THR A 45 13.04 -8.72 1.38
C THR A 45 11.53 -8.73 1.11
N LEU A 46 11.14 -9.02 -0.13
CA LEU A 46 9.72 -9.11 -0.49
C LEU A 46 9.14 -10.45 -0.01
N GLN A 47 8.07 -10.38 0.74
CA GLN A 47 7.29 -11.52 1.24
C GLN A 47 5.95 -11.57 0.50
N THR A 48 5.49 -12.76 0.15
CA THR A 48 4.13 -12.97 -0.35
C THR A 48 3.39 -13.99 0.52
N GLU A 49 2.15 -13.68 0.89
CA GLU A 49 1.40 -14.43 1.90
C GLU A 49 1.06 -15.86 1.49
N ASN A 50 1.10 -16.19 0.20
CA ASN A 50 0.93 -17.58 -0.26
C ASN A 50 2.15 -18.47 0.01
N GLY A 51 3.28 -17.92 0.49
CA GLY A 51 4.35 -18.70 1.09
C GLY A 51 5.73 -18.56 0.45
N ALA A 52 6.19 -17.34 0.16
CA ALA A 52 7.58 -17.10 -0.22
C ALA A 52 8.16 -15.85 0.42
N MET A 53 9.47 -15.85 0.66
CA MET A 53 10.26 -14.72 1.10
C MET A 53 11.53 -14.63 0.24
N GLY A 54 11.87 -13.41 -0.19
CA GLY A 54 12.91 -13.19 -1.19
C GLY A 54 12.38 -13.26 -2.63
N MET A 55 11.12 -12.84 -2.82
CA MET A 55 10.52 -12.71 -4.14
C MET A 55 11.33 -11.72 -5.00
N GLY A 56 11.66 -12.14 -6.20
CA GLY A 56 12.37 -11.35 -7.21
C GLY A 56 11.42 -10.75 -8.25
N PRO A 57 11.98 -10.15 -9.32
CA PRO A 57 11.21 -9.53 -10.38
C PRO A 57 10.35 -10.55 -11.16
N THR A 58 9.40 -10.03 -11.93
CA THR A 58 8.65 -10.85 -12.91
C THR A 58 9.63 -11.51 -13.89
N PRO A 59 9.48 -12.82 -14.16
CA PRO A 59 10.34 -13.50 -15.14
C PRO A 59 10.16 -12.93 -16.54
N GLU A 60 11.18 -13.14 -17.40
CA GLU A 60 11.06 -12.87 -18.84
C GLU A 60 9.96 -13.72 -19.46
N GLU A 61 9.29 -13.20 -20.48
CA GLU A 61 8.23 -13.90 -21.19
C GLU A 61 8.71 -15.30 -21.70
N GLY A 62 7.94 -16.33 -21.39
CA GLY A 62 8.25 -17.73 -21.72
C GLY A 62 9.23 -18.41 -20.75
N LYS A 63 9.69 -17.74 -19.69
CA LYS A 63 10.53 -18.32 -18.65
C LYS A 63 9.80 -18.47 -17.30
N GLU A 64 8.48 -18.36 -17.30
CA GLU A 64 7.66 -18.48 -16.09
C GLU A 64 7.67 -19.92 -15.57
N ASP A 65 7.90 -20.08 -14.28
CA ASP A 65 7.63 -21.33 -13.56
C ASP A 65 6.18 -21.31 -13.05
N LYS A 66 5.39 -22.30 -13.47
CA LYS A 66 3.97 -22.43 -13.07
C LYS A 66 3.76 -22.60 -11.58
N ASN A 67 4.80 -23.00 -10.84
CA ASN A 67 4.76 -23.19 -9.39
C ASN A 67 5.18 -21.93 -8.62
N LEU A 68 5.71 -20.91 -9.30
CA LEU A 68 6.18 -19.66 -8.69
C LEU A 68 5.27 -18.51 -9.05
N ILE A 69 4.27 -18.28 -8.20
CA ILE A 69 3.32 -17.16 -8.30
C ILE A 69 3.23 -16.40 -6.99
N ASN A 70 2.97 -15.09 -7.07
CA ASN A 70 2.60 -14.31 -5.89
C ASN A 70 1.13 -14.55 -5.51
N ALA A 71 0.71 -13.97 -4.40
CA ALA A 71 -0.67 -14.08 -3.91
C ALA A 71 -1.72 -13.46 -4.86
N GLY A 72 -1.32 -12.58 -5.77
CA GLY A 72 -2.17 -12.03 -6.83
C GLY A 72 -2.23 -12.90 -8.10
N GLY A 73 -1.56 -14.05 -8.13
CA GLY A 73 -1.51 -14.97 -9.29
C GLY A 73 -0.50 -14.57 -10.36
N GLY A 74 0.28 -13.52 -10.16
CA GLY A 74 1.35 -13.12 -11.07
C GLY A 74 2.60 -13.99 -10.93
N ALA A 75 3.25 -14.33 -12.05
CA ALA A 75 4.50 -15.07 -12.05
C ALA A 75 5.63 -14.26 -11.37
N ILE A 76 6.44 -14.95 -10.59
CA ILE A 76 7.58 -14.37 -9.88
C ILE A 76 8.85 -15.17 -10.12
N THR A 77 10.00 -14.58 -9.81
CA THR A 77 11.25 -15.27 -9.60
C THR A 77 11.60 -15.29 -8.11
N LEU A 78 12.57 -16.09 -7.74
CA LEU A 78 13.14 -16.11 -6.40
C LEU A 78 14.60 -15.65 -6.47
N LEU A 79 14.97 -14.75 -5.57
CA LEU A 79 16.34 -14.27 -5.45
C LEU A 79 17.22 -15.33 -4.77
N PRO A 80 18.55 -15.32 -4.97
CA PRO A 80 19.47 -16.17 -4.21
C PRO A 80 19.25 -15.99 -2.70
N GLY A 81 19.08 -17.10 -1.98
CA GLY A 81 18.77 -17.09 -0.54
C GLY A 81 17.28 -17.02 -0.20
N ALA A 82 16.41 -16.91 -1.20
CA ALA A 82 14.96 -16.97 -0.99
C ALA A 82 14.53 -18.33 -0.44
N CYS A 83 13.38 -18.35 0.23
CA CYS A 83 12.78 -19.58 0.75
C CYS A 83 11.27 -19.61 0.46
N THR A 84 10.74 -20.81 0.35
CA THR A 84 9.31 -21.07 0.27
C THR A 84 8.85 -21.88 1.48
N PHE A 85 7.63 -21.66 1.90
CA PHE A 85 7.03 -22.31 3.06
C PHE A 85 5.52 -22.42 2.88
N ASP A 86 4.88 -23.19 3.74
CA ASP A 86 3.43 -23.34 3.70
C ASP A 86 2.70 -22.08 4.17
N SER A 87 1.40 -22.01 3.89
CA SER A 87 0.58 -20.87 4.27
C SER A 87 0.50 -20.68 5.79
N ALA A 88 0.53 -21.74 6.59
CA ALA A 88 0.49 -21.63 8.05
C ALA A 88 1.73 -20.91 8.57
N THR A 89 2.92 -21.24 8.06
CA THR A 89 4.18 -20.56 8.36
C THR A 89 4.14 -19.10 7.89
N SER A 90 3.62 -18.85 6.67
CA SER A 90 3.49 -17.49 6.12
C SER A 90 2.64 -16.60 7.02
N PHE A 91 1.46 -17.06 7.42
CA PHE A 91 0.58 -16.30 8.30
C PHE A 91 1.11 -16.20 9.75
N ALA A 92 1.90 -17.18 10.22
CA ALA A 92 2.61 -17.05 11.49
C ALA A 92 3.66 -15.93 11.45
N ILE A 93 4.40 -15.78 10.34
CA ILE A 93 5.34 -14.67 10.12
C ILE A 93 4.60 -13.32 10.16
N ILE A 94 3.48 -13.20 9.43
CA ILE A 94 2.68 -11.97 9.39
C ILE A 94 2.14 -11.63 10.78
N ARG A 95 1.42 -12.55 11.41
CA ARG A 95 0.79 -12.36 12.73
C ARG A 95 1.81 -12.18 13.85
N GLY A 96 3.01 -12.74 13.67
CA GLY A 96 4.14 -12.57 14.60
C GLY A 96 4.82 -11.20 14.53
N GLY A 97 4.37 -10.29 13.66
CA GLY A 97 4.96 -8.94 13.55
C GLY A 97 6.31 -8.91 12.82
N HIS A 98 6.58 -9.91 11.97
CA HIS A 98 7.86 -10.00 11.25
C HIS A 98 7.83 -9.29 9.88
N VAL A 99 6.71 -8.71 9.48
CA VAL A 99 6.60 -7.83 8.30
C VAL A 99 6.77 -6.38 8.77
N ASN A 100 7.79 -5.69 8.26
CA ASN A 100 8.06 -4.30 8.63
C ASN A 100 7.02 -3.35 8.03
N VAL A 101 6.74 -3.49 6.73
CA VAL A 101 5.81 -2.62 6.02
C VAL A 101 4.89 -3.45 5.12
N SER A 102 3.59 -3.18 5.20
CA SER A 102 2.62 -3.67 4.22
C SER A 102 2.05 -2.48 3.44
N PHE A 103 2.21 -2.51 2.11
CA PHE A 103 1.59 -1.56 1.22
C PHE A 103 0.32 -2.14 0.64
N LEU A 104 -0.79 -1.44 0.77
CA LEU A 104 -2.10 -1.90 0.31
C LEU A 104 -2.82 -0.84 -0.51
N GLY A 105 -3.64 -1.28 -1.45
CA GLY A 105 -4.64 -0.43 -2.08
C GLY A 105 -5.88 -0.30 -1.19
N ALA A 106 -6.68 0.77 -1.41
CA ALA A 106 -7.93 0.96 -0.70
C ALA A 106 -9.07 1.29 -1.67
N LEU A 107 -10.28 0.85 -1.32
CA LEU A 107 -11.53 1.39 -1.86
C LEU A 107 -11.92 2.64 -1.07
N GLN A 108 -11.83 2.57 0.27
CA GLN A 108 -12.05 3.68 1.19
C GLN A 108 -11.10 3.58 2.39
N VAL A 109 -10.74 4.72 2.92
CA VAL A 109 -10.05 4.90 4.21
C VAL A 109 -10.68 6.09 4.92
N ASP A 110 -10.70 6.09 6.25
CA ASP A 110 -11.25 7.21 7.01
C ASP A 110 -10.28 7.83 8.01
N GLU A 111 -10.76 8.91 8.66
CA GLU A 111 -9.96 9.72 9.59
C GLU A 111 -9.47 8.95 10.83
N LYS A 112 -10.04 7.78 11.11
CA LYS A 112 -9.63 6.90 12.22
C LYS A 112 -8.65 5.81 11.79
N GLY A 113 -8.25 5.80 10.50
CA GLY A 113 -7.40 4.76 9.94
C GLY A 113 -8.11 3.42 9.69
N ASN A 114 -9.45 3.45 9.58
CA ASN A 114 -10.21 2.29 9.15
C ASN A 114 -9.99 2.06 7.66
N LEU A 115 -9.86 0.80 7.25
CA LEU A 115 -9.63 0.39 5.86
C LEU A 115 -10.78 -0.46 5.34
N ALA A 116 -11.27 -0.14 4.15
CA ALA A 116 -12.16 -0.98 3.37
C ALA A 116 -11.56 -1.21 1.97
N ASN A 117 -11.23 -2.46 1.62
CA ASN A 117 -10.60 -2.76 0.33
C ASN A 117 -10.98 -4.10 -0.28
N TRP A 118 -11.97 -4.82 0.24
CA TRP A 118 -12.25 -6.19 -0.17
C TRP A 118 -13.61 -6.44 -0.82
N ILE A 119 -14.59 -5.56 -0.63
CA ILE A 119 -15.93 -5.73 -1.17
C ILE A 119 -16.63 -4.39 -1.45
N ILE A 120 -17.36 -4.34 -2.55
CA ILE A 120 -18.41 -3.36 -2.81
C ILE A 120 -19.72 -4.16 -2.91
N PRO A 121 -20.59 -4.11 -1.88
CA PRO A 121 -21.82 -4.90 -1.86
C PRO A 121 -22.66 -4.70 -3.12
N GLY A 122 -23.11 -5.81 -3.70
CA GLY A 122 -23.93 -5.80 -4.92
C GLY A 122 -23.20 -5.50 -6.23
N LYS A 123 -21.88 -5.22 -6.19
CA LYS A 123 -21.09 -4.90 -7.39
C LYS A 123 -19.84 -5.78 -7.54
N MET A 124 -19.03 -5.89 -6.52
CA MET A 124 -17.74 -6.56 -6.61
C MET A 124 -17.37 -7.17 -5.25
N ALA A 125 -16.91 -8.41 -5.27
CA ALA A 125 -16.39 -9.12 -4.10
C ALA A 125 -15.13 -9.92 -4.49
N PRO A 126 -13.97 -9.24 -4.68
CA PRO A 126 -12.73 -9.93 -5.05
C PRO A 126 -12.22 -10.85 -3.92
N GLY A 127 -12.76 -10.70 -2.73
CA GLY A 127 -12.26 -11.36 -1.52
C GLY A 127 -11.15 -10.56 -0.85
N MET A 128 -10.88 -10.88 0.42
CA MET A 128 -9.90 -10.16 1.22
C MET A 128 -8.50 -10.77 1.14
N GLY A 129 -8.36 -12.03 0.70
CA GLY A 129 -7.08 -12.73 0.76
C GLY A 129 -6.46 -12.65 2.15
N GLY A 130 -5.16 -12.31 2.23
CA GLY A 130 -4.45 -12.08 3.48
C GLY A 130 -4.55 -10.66 4.04
N ALA A 131 -5.35 -9.77 3.45
CA ALA A 131 -5.34 -8.35 3.81
C ALA A 131 -5.64 -8.07 5.29
N MET A 132 -6.59 -8.80 5.90
CA MET A 132 -6.92 -8.63 7.33
C MET A 132 -5.74 -8.97 8.24
N ASP A 133 -5.01 -10.03 7.93
CA ASP A 133 -3.82 -10.42 8.70
C ASP A 133 -2.66 -9.44 8.47
N LEU A 134 -2.47 -8.99 7.22
CA LEU A 134 -1.41 -8.04 6.87
C LEU A 134 -1.59 -6.69 7.55
N VAL A 135 -2.82 -6.15 7.60
CA VAL A 135 -3.07 -4.85 8.25
C VAL A 135 -2.93 -4.90 9.77
N VAL A 136 -3.12 -6.06 10.39
CA VAL A 136 -2.99 -6.21 11.84
C VAL A 136 -1.58 -6.65 12.23
N GLY A 137 -0.93 -7.46 11.39
CA GLY A 137 0.36 -8.07 11.70
C GLY A 137 1.58 -7.27 11.27
N ALA A 138 1.48 -6.42 10.23
CA ALA A 138 2.60 -5.58 9.83
C ALA A 138 2.85 -4.45 10.84
N LYS A 139 4.13 -4.05 11.02
CA LYS A 139 4.49 -2.96 11.92
C LYS A 139 4.02 -1.58 11.41
N ARG A 140 3.98 -1.42 10.09
CA ARG A 140 3.44 -0.21 9.43
C ARG A 140 2.55 -0.62 8.27
N VAL A 141 1.41 0.02 8.17
CA VAL A 141 0.44 -0.14 7.08
C VAL A 141 0.35 1.17 6.31
N ILE A 142 0.76 1.15 5.06
CA ILE A 142 0.77 2.31 4.17
C ILE A 142 -0.17 2.05 3.01
N LEU A 143 -1.11 2.95 2.80
CA LEU A 143 -1.99 2.89 1.64
C LEU A 143 -1.37 3.62 0.46
N THR A 144 -1.34 2.95 -0.70
CA THR A 144 -0.94 3.54 -1.99
C THR A 144 -2.12 3.44 -2.94
N MET A 145 -2.74 4.57 -3.24
CA MET A 145 -3.99 4.61 -3.98
C MET A 145 -4.19 5.94 -4.72
N GLU A 146 -4.93 5.94 -5.82
CA GLU A 146 -5.45 7.16 -6.44
C GLU A 146 -6.33 7.91 -5.41
N HIS A 147 -6.20 9.22 -5.31
CA HIS A 147 -6.89 10.04 -4.30
C HIS A 147 -8.41 9.94 -4.40
N THR A 148 -8.91 9.94 -5.64
CA THR A 148 -10.35 9.82 -5.92
C THR A 148 -10.65 8.64 -6.83
N GLN A 149 -11.91 8.25 -6.87
CA GLN A 149 -12.43 7.30 -7.85
C GLN A 149 -13.49 7.96 -8.71
N LYS A 150 -13.17 8.25 -9.98
CA LYS A 150 -14.08 9.00 -10.90
C LYS A 150 -14.57 10.31 -10.28
N GLY A 151 -13.69 11.03 -9.60
CA GLY A 151 -13.98 12.28 -8.91
C GLY A 151 -14.66 12.14 -7.54
N ALA A 152 -15.03 10.93 -7.11
CA ALA A 152 -15.56 10.71 -5.77
C ALA A 152 -14.42 10.50 -4.75
N PRO A 153 -14.47 11.12 -3.57
CA PRO A 153 -13.48 10.92 -2.51
C PRO A 153 -13.36 9.46 -2.09
N LYS A 154 -12.14 9.01 -1.81
CA LYS A 154 -11.83 7.72 -1.19
C LYS A 154 -11.34 7.88 0.25
N ILE A 155 -10.91 9.09 0.61
CA ILE A 155 -10.52 9.46 1.97
C ILE A 155 -11.73 10.14 2.60
N LEU A 156 -12.39 9.43 3.51
CA LEU A 156 -13.70 9.77 4.03
C LEU A 156 -13.62 10.18 5.51
N LYS A 157 -14.68 10.78 6.00
CA LYS A 157 -14.87 11.00 7.43
C LYS A 157 -15.13 9.66 8.15
N GLU A 158 -15.92 8.79 7.51
CA GLU A 158 -16.21 7.45 8.00
C GLU A 158 -16.40 6.50 6.81
N CYS A 159 -15.76 5.32 6.85
CA CYS A 159 -15.95 4.29 5.83
C CYS A 159 -17.41 3.83 5.77
N THR A 160 -17.95 3.74 4.56
CA THR A 160 -19.32 3.25 4.31
C THR A 160 -19.35 1.81 3.79
N LEU A 161 -18.21 1.30 3.34
CA LEU A 161 -18.03 -0.08 2.90
C LEU A 161 -17.62 -0.98 4.08
N PRO A 162 -17.89 -2.30 3.99
CA PRO A 162 -17.44 -3.26 5.01
C PRO A 162 -15.93 -3.18 5.22
N LEU A 163 -15.53 -3.01 6.47
CA LEU A 163 -14.13 -2.82 6.82
C LEU A 163 -13.31 -4.09 6.60
N THR A 164 -12.06 -3.90 6.18
CA THR A 164 -10.98 -4.89 6.23
C THR A 164 -10.34 -4.88 7.62
N ALA A 165 -10.12 -3.69 8.16
CA ALA A 165 -9.58 -3.50 9.51
C ALA A 165 -9.98 -2.12 10.07
N ALA A 166 -10.03 -2.02 11.39
CA ALA A 166 -10.32 -0.79 12.11
C ALA A 166 -9.06 -0.22 12.75
N GLY A 167 -8.76 1.07 12.48
CA GLY A 167 -7.70 1.81 13.15
C GLY A 167 -6.27 1.29 12.91
N GLN A 168 -6.00 0.68 11.75
CA GLN A 168 -4.70 0.06 11.49
C GLN A 168 -3.84 0.82 10.48
N VAL A 169 -4.41 1.74 9.69
CA VAL A 169 -3.67 2.50 8.69
C VAL A 169 -2.83 3.57 9.37
N ASN A 170 -1.54 3.64 9.01
CA ASN A 170 -0.61 4.64 9.52
C ASN A 170 -0.42 5.81 8.57
N MET A 171 -0.40 5.54 7.26
CA MET A 171 -0.09 6.55 6.24
C MET A 171 -0.89 6.31 4.96
N ILE A 172 -1.19 7.40 4.26
CA ILE A 172 -1.84 7.39 2.95
C ILE A 172 -0.94 8.14 1.97
N ILE A 173 -0.59 7.51 0.85
CA ILE A 173 0.17 8.12 -0.25
C ILE A 173 -0.72 8.09 -1.49
N THR A 174 -0.97 9.28 -2.04
CA THR A 174 -1.71 9.48 -3.28
C THR A 174 -0.90 10.33 -4.23
N GLU A 175 -1.37 10.51 -5.46
CA GLU A 175 -0.78 11.45 -6.42
C GLU A 175 -0.87 12.91 -5.98
N MET A 176 -1.75 13.23 -5.03
CA MET A 176 -1.94 14.60 -4.56
C MET A 176 -1.07 14.94 -3.34
N GLY A 177 -0.66 13.95 -2.55
CA GLY A 177 0.15 14.18 -1.36
C GLY A 177 0.29 12.98 -0.44
N VAL A 178 1.00 13.20 0.67
CA VAL A 178 1.24 12.22 1.73
C VAL A 178 0.58 12.67 3.01
N MET A 179 -0.16 11.77 3.63
CA MET A 179 -0.93 12.03 4.84
C MET A 179 -0.63 10.97 5.90
N ASP A 180 -0.41 11.41 7.13
CA ASP A 180 -0.33 10.54 8.31
C ASP A 180 -1.70 10.43 8.99
N ILE A 181 -2.02 9.24 9.47
CA ILE A 181 -3.16 9.03 10.37
C ILE A 181 -2.68 9.20 11.80
N THR A 182 -3.29 10.14 12.51
CA THR A 182 -2.97 10.43 13.92
C THR A 182 -4.23 10.35 14.79
N PRO A 183 -4.10 10.32 16.13
CA PRO A 183 -5.27 10.38 17.03
C PRO A 183 -6.13 11.64 16.84
N GLU A 184 -5.52 12.72 16.33
CA GLU A 184 -6.21 14.00 16.07
C GLU A 184 -6.92 14.03 14.72
N GLY A 185 -6.60 13.10 13.81
CA GLY A 185 -7.14 13.01 12.47
C GLY A 185 -6.07 12.84 11.39
N ILE A 186 -6.41 13.17 10.15
CA ILE A 186 -5.53 13.03 8.99
C ILE A 186 -4.67 14.29 8.84
N VAL A 187 -3.35 14.12 8.90
CA VAL A 187 -2.37 15.21 8.79
C VAL A 187 -1.73 15.19 7.40
N LEU A 188 -1.94 16.22 6.60
CA LEU A 188 -1.26 16.41 5.31
C LEU A 188 0.19 16.84 5.57
N LYS A 189 1.15 15.96 5.23
CA LYS A 189 2.59 16.14 5.46
C LYS A 189 3.35 16.61 4.24
N GLU A 190 2.94 16.14 3.07
CA GLU A 190 3.57 16.50 1.80
C GLU A 190 2.51 16.79 0.76
N LEU A 191 2.78 17.77 -0.10
CA LEU A 191 1.89 18.21 -1.15
C LEU A 191 2.59 18.09 -2.51
N HIS A 192 1.95 17.41 -3.47
CA HIS A 192 2.48 17.37 -4.83
C HIS A 192 2.44 18.76 -5.46
N PRO A 193 3.51 19.20 -6.17
CA PRO A 193 3.63 20.58 -6.67
C PRO A 193 2.52 21.06 -7.62
N GLU A 194 1.81 20.15 -8.27
CA GLU A 194 0.69 20.49 -9.18
C GLU A 194 -0.64 20.79 -8.45
N PHE A 195 -0.72 20.58 -7.13
CA PHE A 195 -1.95 20.77 -6.37
C PHE A 195 -1.77 21.81 -5.27
N THR A 196 -2.88 22.43 -4.87
CA THR A 196 -2.97 23.28 -3.69
C THR A 196 -3.55 22.50 -2.52
N VAL A 197 -3.42 23.03 -1.31
CA VAL A 197 -4.07 22.47 -0.10
C VAL A 197 -5.58 22.42 -0.27
N GLU A 198 -6.14 23.45 -0.93
CA GLU A 198 -7.56 23.57 -1.23
C GLU A 198 -8.03 22.46 -2.19
N ASP A 199 -7.21 22.11 -3.19
CA ASP A 199 -7.51 21.00 -4.12
C ASP A 199 -7.56 19.66 -3.39
N VAL A 200 -6.57 19.40 -2.51
CA VAL A 200 -6.52 18.16 -1.72
C VAL A 200 -7.71 18.10 -0.75
N GLN A 201 -8.03 19.20 -0.07
CA GLN A 201 -9.18 19.24 0.83
C GLN A 201 -10.52 19.07 0.08
N ALA A 202 -10.66 19.65 -1.10
CA ALA A 202 -11.87 19.50 -1.93
C ALA A 202 -12.07 18.05 -2.41
N ALA A 203 -10.98 17.30 -2.61
CA ALA A 203 -10.99 15.90 -2.99
C ALA A 203 -11.09 14.92 -1.79
N THR A 204 -11.07 15.44 -0.56
CA THR A 204 -11.09 14.68 0.70
C THR A 204 -12.33 15.03 1.50
N GLU A 205 -13.13 14.03 1.91
CA GLU A 205 -14.31 14.28 2.74
C GLU A 205 -13.93 14.58 4.19
N ALA A 206 -12.92 13.88 4.73
CA ALA A 206 -12.39 14.15 6.05
C ALA A 206 -11.72 15.53 6.12
N LYS A 207 -11.80 16.19 7.27
CA LYS A 207 -11.10 17.45 7.48
C LYS A 207 -9.60 17.19 7.65
N LEU A 208 -8.79 17.76 6.77
CA LEU A 208 -7.34 17.64 6.86
C LEU A 208 -6.77 18.61 7.89
N ILE A 209 -5.82 18.14 8.66
CA ILE A 209 -4.91 18.94 9.48
C ILE A 209 -3.67 19.22 8.63
N ILE A 210 -3.31 20.48 8.49
CA ILE A 210 -2.12 20.84 7.72
C ILE A 210 -0.92 20.83 8.65
N ALA A 211 0.09 20.04 8.30
CA ALA A 211 1.31 19.98 9.08
C ALA A 211 2.00 21.35 9.09
N PRO A 212 2.51 21.82 10.24
CA PRO A 212 3.23 23.09 10.32
C PRO A 212 4.52 23.10 9.49
N ASP A 213 5.06 21.92 9.18
CA ASP A 213 6.23 21.65 8.35
C ASP A 213 5.85 21.04 6.99
N LEU A 214 4.64 21.36 6.48
CA LEU A 214 4.19 20.92 5.16
C LEU A 214 5.25 21.22 4.10
N LYS A 215 5.67 20.20 3.38
CA LYS A 215 6.72 20.31 2.37
C LYS A 215 6.26 19.79 1.00
N PRO A 216 6.98 20.13 -0.09
CA PRO A 216 6.76 19.50 -1.38
C PRO A 216 6.95 17.98 -1.30
N MET A 217 6.12 17.24 -2.02
CA MET A 217 6.22 15.80 -2.14
C MET A 217 7.53 15.43 -2.84
N ASP A 218 8.29 14.55 -2.23
CA ASP A 218 9.58 14.07 -2.73
C ASP A 218 9.36 12.91 -3.72
N ILE A 219 9.44 13.19 -5.04
CA ILE A 219 9.11 12.29 -6.17
C ILE A 219 10.23 12.20 -7.20
#